data_ac658d8accefddc72cc220565a2a584c
#
_entry.id   ac658d8accefddc72cc220565a2a584c
#
_cell.length_a   1.000
_cell.length_b   1.000
_cell.length_c   1.000
_cell.angle_alpha   90.00
_cell.angle_beta   90.00
_cell.angle_gamma   90.00
#
_symmetry.space_group_name_H-M   'P 1'
#
loop_
_entity.id
_entity.type
_entity.pdbx_description
1 polymer ?
#
loop_
_entity_poly.entity_id
_entity_poly.type
_entity_poly.pdbx_seq_one_letter_code
_entity_poly.pdbx_strand_id
1 'polypeptide(L)'
;MSHYTVAVMTTRKASKDDLDRIMYPFDEKYRYLPDIDHAADFDELEEEWNKKSKEYPDFENFLLKEYGYNYYNEEERVVGRWFNPHAKWDWWEIGGRWGNLIENNRDKLGNVNFGTYASGEKFRPYAFVDADGHWHEPGHMGWFGISDATDEDMARYDAEWEEVLKNHGEDWYCTVLDCHI
;
A
#
# COMPACT_ATOMS: atom_id res chain seq x y z
N MET A 1 -12.67 -8.48 -2.98
CA MET A 1 -11.76 -7.42 -3.44
C MET A 1 -12.34 -6.10 -2.98
N SER A 2 -11.60 -5.39 -2.18
CA SER A 2 -12.08 -4.17 -1.51
C SER A 2 -11.44 -2.94 -2.11
N HIS A 3 -12.23 -1.89 -2.30
CA HIS A 3 -11.75 -0.59 -2.74
C HIS A 3 -11.92 0.43 -1.61
N TYR A 4 -10.97 1.33 -1.47
CA TYR A 4 -11.03 2.38 -0.46
C TYR A 4 -10.31 3.65 -0.93
N THR A 5 -10.69 4.77 -0.30
CA THR A 5 -10.13 6.08 -0.65
C THR A 5 -8.82 6.33 0.09
N VAL A 6 -7.81 6.81 -0.63
CA VAL A 6 -6.58 7.34 -0.04
C VAL A 6 -6.38 8.78 -0.49
N ALA A 7 -6.12 9.68 0.44
CA ALA A 7 -5.72 11.04 0.15
C ALA A 7 -4.19 11.16 0.25
N VAL A 8 -3.52 11.53 -0.83
CA VAL A 8 -2.07 11.81 -0.80
C VAL A 8 -1.86 13.30 -0.71
N MET A 9 -1.23 13.74 0.39
CA MET A 9 -0.95 15.14 0.69
C MET A 9 0.44 15.51 0.19
N THR A 10 0.56 16.61 -0.55
CA THR A 10 1.85 17.08 -1.08
C THR A 10 1.96 18.58 -0.99
N THR A 11 3.18 19.10 -0.81
CA THR A 11 3.47 20.55 -0.78
C THR A 11 3.57 21.18 -2.16
N ARG A 12 3.51 20.37 -3.23
CA ARG A 12 3.47 20.79 -4.63
C ARG A 12 2.59 19.86 -5.43
N LYS A 13 2.18 20.27 -6.61
CA LYS A 13 1.44 19.38 -7.53
C LYS A 13 2.24 18.11 -7.77
N ALA A 14 1.63 16.97 -7.45
CA ALA A 14 2.22 15.67 -7.68
C ALA A 14 2.09 15.26 -9.16
N SER A 15 3.14 14.74 -9.74
CA SER A 15 3.09 13.97 -10.98
C SER A 15 2.70 12.52 -10.69
N LYS A 16 2.41 11.75 -11.75
CA LYS A 16 2.18 10.29 -11.58
C LYS A 16 3.42 9.62 -10.96
N ASP A 17 4.62 10.00 -11.40
CA ASP A 17 5.88 9.45 -10.87
C ASP A 17 6.11 9.83 -9.39
N ASP A 18 5.65 11.03 -8.97
CA ASP A 18 5.69 11.40 -7.55
C ASP A 18 4.75 10.51 -6.73
N LEU A 19 3.54 10.29 -7.22
CA LEU A 19 2.57 9.41 -6.57
C LEU A 19 3.05 7.96 -6.51
N ASP A 20 3.61 7.44 -7.61
CA ASP A 20 4.19 6.10 -7.63
C ASP A 20 5.28 5.96 -6.56
N ARG A 21 6.15 6.95 -6.42
CA ARG A 21 7.22 6.95 -5.41
C ARG A 21 6.69 7.03 -3.99
N ILE A 22 5.68 7.86 -3.74
CA ILE A 22 5.05 8.02 -2.42
C ILE A 22 4.32 6.73 -2.01
N MET A 23 3.63 6.11 -2.96
CA MET A 23 2.82 4.91 -2.71
C MET A 23 3.64 3.62 -2.67
N TYR A 24 4.79 3.58 -3.35
CA TYR A 24 5.62 2.36 -3.50
C TYR A 24 5.96 1.63 -2.19
N PRO A 25 6.30 2.30 -1.06
CA PRO A 25 6.56 1.61 0.20
C PRO A 25 5.39 0.78 0.74
N PHE A 26 4.16 1.07 0.28
CA PHE A 26 2.92 0.44 0.71
C PHE A 26 2.39 -0.61 -0.27
N ASP A 27 3.12 -0.90 -1.36
CA ASP A 27 2.80 -1.96 -2.33
C ASP A 27 2.99 -3.33 -1.69
N GLU A 28 2.01 -4.22 -1.80
CA GLU A 28 2.14 -5.61 -1.32
C GLU A 28 3.31 -6.36 -1.97
N LYS A 29 3.70 -5.98 -3.19
CA LYS A 29 4.80 -6.59 -3.97
C LYS A 29 6.15 -5.99 -3.64
N TYR A 30 6.20 -4.97 -2.77
CA TYR A 30 7.46 -4.38 -2.36
C TYR A 30 8.27 -5.35 -1.50
N ARG A 31 9.48 -5.67 -1.97
CA ARG A 31 10.40 -6.60 -1.30
C ARG A 31 11.13 -5.89 -0.17
N TYR A 32 10.49 -5.83 1.00
CA TYR A 32 11.04 -5.12 2.15
C TYR A 32 12.03 -5.99 2.94
N LEU A 33 11.57 -7.15 3.40
CA LEU A 33 12.40 -8.15 4.08
C LEU A 33 11.84 -9.56 3.84
N PRO A 34 12.70 -10.59 3.88
CA PRO A 34 12.22 -11.96 3.78
C PRO A 34 11.62 -12.44 5.10
N ASP A 35 10.47 -13.08 5.02
CA ASP A 35 9.89 -13.88 6.10
C ASP A 35 10.42 -15.32 5.94
N ILE A 36 11.35 -15.70 6.84
CA ILE A 36 12.06 -16.98 6.78
C ILE A 36 11.19 -18.09 7.38
N ASP A 37 11.02 -19.16 6.63
CA ASP A 37 10.40 -20.38 7.15
C ASP A 37 11.45 -21.23 7.89
N HIS A 38 11.52 -21.05 9.21
CA HIS A 38 12.45 -21.79 10.07
C HIS A 38 12.08 -23.28 10.27
N ALA A 39 10.90 -23.70 9.79
CA ALA A 39 10.49 -25.10 9.84
C ALA A 39 10.87 -25.86 8.57
N ALA A 40 11.22 -25.17 7.49
CA ALA A 40 11.65 -25.79 6.25
C ALA A 40 13.07 -26.40 6.38
N ASP A 41 13.22 -27.62 5.92
CA ASP A 41 14.52 -28.28 5.80
C ASP A 41 15.09 -28.05 4.40
N PHE A 42 16.11 -27.21 4.31
CA PHE A 42 16.73 -26.85 3.02
C PHE A 42 17.38 -28.04 2.34
N ASP A 43 17.98 -28.97 3.11
CA ASP A 43 18.61 -30.17 2.55
C ASP A 43 17.57 -31.09 1.92
N GLU A 44 16.39 -31.24 2.55
CA GLU A 44 15.28 -32.01 2.01
C GLU A 44 14.73 -31.39 0.72
N LEU A 45 14.62 -30.05 0.68
CA LEU A 45 14.19 -29.32 -0.53
C LEU A 45 15.18 -29.49 -1.69
N GLU A 46 16.50 -29.47 -1.43
CA GLU A 46 17.52 -29.75 -2.46
C GLU A 46 17.46 -31.21 -2.95
N GLU A 47 17.25 -32.18 -2.07
CA GLU A 47 17.10 -33.58 -2.46
C GLU A 47 15.85 -33.78 -3.34
N GLU A 48 14.76 -33.13 -3.03
CA GLU A 48 13.53 -33.20 -3.81
C GLU A 48 13.69 -32.50 -5.17
N TRP A 49 14.32 -31.32 -5.18
CA TRP A 49 14.70 -30.64 -6.42
C TRP A 49 15.53 -31.56 -7.34
N ASN A 50 16.54 -32.22 -6.80
CA ASN A 50 17.39 -33.11 -7.60
C ASN A 50 16.60 -34.25 -8.26
N LYS A 51 15.52 -34.71 -7.63
CA LYS A 51 14.61 -35.74 -8.20
C LYS A 51 13.71 -35.17 -9.29
N LYS A 52 13.31 -33.88 -9.18
CA LYS A 52 12.36 -33.19 -10.07
C LYS A 52 13.03 -32.17 -11.02
N SER A 53 14.34 -32.09 -11.10
CA SER A 53 15.09 -31.04 -11.83
C SER A 53 14.81 -30.95 -13.33
N LYS A 54 14.16 -31.96 -13.91
CA LYS A 54 13.70 -31.95 -15.31
C LYS A 54 12.33 -31.28 -15.52
N GLU A 55 11.59 -31.06 -14.45
CA GLU A 55 10.23 -30.51 -14.48
C GLU A 55 10.21 -28.99 -14.35
N TYR A 56 11.31 -28.41 -13.81
CA TYR A 56 11.45 -27.00 -13.55
C TYR A 56 12.75 -26.45 -14.18
N PRO A 57 12.76 -25.17 -14.62
CA PRO A 57 13.95 -24.57 -15.24
C PRO A 57 15.11 -24.38 -14.24
N ASP A 58 14.82 -24.15 -12.95
CA ASP A 58 15.77 -23.89 -11.89
C ASP A 58 15.14 -24.14 -10.51
N PHE A 59 15.97 -24.08 -9.47
CA PHE A 59 15.58 -24.30 -8.07
C PHE A 59 14.59 -23.22 -7.57
N GLU A 60 14.75 -21.97 -7.99
CA GLU A 60 13.82 -20.88 -7.62
C GLU A 60 12.39 -21.17 -8.11
N ASN A 61 12.25 -21.59 -9.37
CA ASN A 61 10.96 -21.97 -9.94
C ASN A 61 10.34 -23.19 -9.26
N PHE A 62 11.15 -24.16 -8.88
CA PHE A 62 10.69 -25.30 -8.09
C PHE A 62 10.17 -24.85 -6.71
N LEU A 63 10.94 -24.06 -5.96
CA LEU A 63 10.54 -23.54 -4.66
C LEU A 63 9.25 -22.73 -4.73
N LEU A 64 9.13 -21.86 -5.75
CA LEU A 64 7.96 -21.03 -5.93
C LEU A 64 6.70 -21.84 -6.24
N LYS A 65 6.79 -22.84 -7.13
CA LYS A 65 5.62 -23.59 -7.61
C LYS A 65 5.17 -24.67 -6.65
N GLU A 66 6.09 -25.36 -5.99
CA GLU A 66 5.74 -26.46 -5.09
C GLU A 66 5.40 -25.97 -3.68
N TYR A 67 6.09 -24.92 -3.18
CA TYR A 67 6.00 -24.45 -1.79
C TYR A 67 5.55 -22.99 -1.64
N GLY A 68 5.54 -22.22 -2.73
CA GLY A 68 5.22 -20.80 -2.71
C GLY A 68 6.34 -19.94 -2.15
N TYR A 69 7.56 -20.48 -1.99
CA TYR A 69 8.72 -19.69 -1.60
C TYR A 69 9.22 -18.87 -2.79
N ASN A 70 9.43 -17.57 -2.57
CA ASN A 70 9.99 -16.65 -3.56
C ASN A 70 11.26 -15.94 -3.05
N TYR A 71 11.80 -16.46 -1.96
CA TYR A 71 13.09 -16.12 -1.39
C TYR A 71 13.84 -17.39 -0.97
N TYR A 72 15.16 -17.45 -1.25
CA TYR A 72 16.05 -18.43 -0.68
C TYR A 72 17.47 -17.85 -0.55
N ASN A 73 18.24 -18.36 0.39
CA ASN A 73 19.66 -18.08 0.57
C ASN A 73 20.42 -19.39 0.75
N GLU A 74 21.26 -19.72 -0.24
CA GLU A 74 22.06 -20.96 -0.25
C GLU A 74 23.12 -20.99 0.84
N GLU A 75 23.73 -19.83 1.16
CA GLU A 75 24.80 -19.75 2.17
C GLU A 75 24.23 -19.96 3.57
N GLU A 76 23.08 -19.38 3.86
CA GLU A 76 22.38 -19.51 5.13
C GLU A 76 21.48 -20.74 5.19
N ARG A 77 21.27 -21.41 4.04
CA ARG A 77 20.39 -22.59 3.87
C ARG A 77 18.98 -22.35 4.38
N VAL A 78 18.38 -21.24 3.94
CA VAL A 78 17.03 -20.84 4.32
C VAL A 78 16.17 -20.57 3.12
N VAL A 79 14.87 -20.77 3.29
CA VAL A 79 13.82 -20.41 2.33
C VAL A 79 12.78 -19.52 3.01
N GLY A 80 11.97 -18.83 2.21
CA GLY A 80 10.95 -17.94 2.74
C GLY A 80 10.18 -17.19 1.66
N ARG A 81 9.55 -16.12 2.08
CA ARG A 81 8.79 -15.23 1.19
C ARG A 81 9.20 -13.79 1.41
N TRP A 82 9.28 -13.03 0.32
CA TRP A 82 9.35 -11.58 0.46
C TRP A 82 8.05 -11.07 1.08
N PHE A 83 8.20 -10.25 2.09
CA PHE A 83 7.11 -9.70 2.87
C PHE A 83 7.27 -8.17 3.02
N ASN A 84 6.18 -7.44 2.84
CA ASN A 84 6.11 -6.02 3.18
C ASN A 84 5.17 -5.83 4.39
N PRO A 85 5.69 -5.56 5.60
CA PRO A 85 4.86 -5.31 6.78
C PRO A 85 4.04 -4.02 6.66
N HIS A 86 4.39 -3.15 5.71
CA HIS A 86 3.70 -1.90 5.43
C HIS A 86 2.74 -2.00 4.25
N ALA A 87 2.51 -3.21 3.72
CA ALA A 87 1.59 -3.43 2.59
C ALA A 87 0.19 -2.91 2.93
N LYS A 88 -0.35 -2.11 2.02
CA LYS A 88 -1.68 -1.50 2.15
C LYS A 88 -2.53 -1.70 0.90
N TRP A 89 -1.91 -1.93 -0.27
CA TRP A 89 -2.60 -2.03 -1.55
C TRP A 89 -1.85 -3.00 -2.50
N ASP A 90 -2.60 -3.59 -3.41
CA ASP A 90 -2.08 -4.39 -4.53
C ASP A 90 -2.17 -3.64 -5.87
N TRP A 91 -3.05 -2.64 -5.94
CA TRP A 91 -3.30 -1.81 -7.10
C TRP A 91 -3.94 -0.47 -6.71
N TRP A 92 -3.69 0.60 -7.47
CA TRP A 92 -4.34 1.89 -7.27
C TRP A 92 -4.45 2.71 -8.58
N GLU A 93 -5.42 3.62 -8.63
CA GLU A 93 -5.55 4.61 -9.69
C GLU A 93 -5.96 5.99 -9.15
N ILE A 94 -5.66 7.04 -9.94
CA ILE A 94 -6.04 8.41 -9.58
C ILE A 94 -7.55 8.57 -9.76
N GLY A 95 -8.22 8.95 -8.69
CA GLY A 95 -9.66 9.20 -8.65
C GLY A 95 -10.51 7.94 -8.66
N GLY A 96 -10.41 7.10 -9.68
CA GLY A 96 -11.17 5.86 -9.82
C GLY A 96 -12.64 6.02 -9.47
N ARG A 97 -13.16 5.18 -8.58
CA ARG A 97 -14.55 5.25 -8.07
C ARG A 97 -14.84 6.54 -7.30
N TRP A 98 -13.80 7.19 -6.81
CA TRP A 98 -13.86 8.38 -5.96
C TRP A 98 -13.58 9.67 -6.74
N GLY A 99 -13.52 9.58 -8.06
CA GLY A 99 -13.19 10.68 -8.95
C GLY A 99 -14.01 11.95 -8.78
N ASN A 100 -15.18 11.89 -8.15
CA ASN A 100 -16.09 13.02 -7.93
C ASN A 100 -16.09 13.53 -6.48
N LEU A 101 -15.32 12.92 -5.56
CA LEU A 101 -15.28 13.33 -4.15
C LEU A 101 -14.71 14.73 -3.95
N ILE A 102 -13.78 15.14 -4.81
CA ILE A 102 -13.19 16.47 -4.80
C ILE A 102 -13.55 17.13 -6.14
N GLU A 103 -14.73 17.75 -6.21
CA GLU A 103 -15.16 18.48 -7.40
C GLU A 103 -14.47 19.83 -7.51
N ASN A 104 -14.38 20.34 -8.72
CA ASN A 104 -14.21 21.74 -9.13
C ASN A 104 -12.81 22.35 -9.21
N ASN A 105 -11.73 21.80 -8.64
CA ASN A 105 -10.38 22.39 -8.77
C ASN A 105 -9.30 21.38 -9.12
N ARG A 106 -9.65 20.27 -9.79
CA ARG A 106 -8.69 19.24 -10.20
C ARG A 106 -7.91 19.66 -11.43
N ASP A 107 -6.62 19.44 -11.41
CA ASP A 107 -5.86 19.35 -12.63
C ASP A 107 -6.14 18.00 -13.34
N LYS A 108 -5.47 17.75 -14.49
CA LYS A 108 -5.68 16.52 -15.27
C LYS A 108 -5.23 15.25 -14.54
N LEU A 109 -4.47 15.37 -13.46
CA LEU A 109 -3.98 14.27 -12.61
C LEU A 109 -4.81 14.09 -11.33
N GLY A 110 -5.88 14.90 -11.14
CA GLY A 110 -6.71 14.84 -9.95
C GLY A 110 -6.15 15.58 -8.74
N ASN A 111 -5.04 16.34 -8.88
CA ASN A 111 -4.55 17.17 -7.81
C ASN A 111 -5.51 18.32 -7.54
N VAL A 112 -5.79 18.58 -6.28
CA VAL A 112 -6.56 19.70 -5.78
C VAL A 112 -5.71 20.54 -4.87
N ASN A 113 -5.72 21.87 -5.08
CA ASN A 113 -5.15 22.77 -4.10
C ASN A 113 -6.01 22.76 -2.84
N PHE A 114 -5.45 22.38 -1.71
CA PHE A 114 -6.19 22.15 -0.48
C PHE A 114 -6.77 23.46 0.11
N GLY A 115 -6.09 24.59 -0.08
CA GLY A 115 -6.61 25.91 0.32
C GLY A 115 -7.86 26.34 -0.42
N THR A 116 -8.17 25.74 -1.57
CA THR A 116 -9.40 25.97 -2.35
C THR A 116 -10.48 24.92 -2.15
N TYR A 117 -10.22 23.93 -1.29
CA TYR A 117 -11.17 22.88 -0.93
C TYR A 117 -12.24 23.44 0.02
N ALA A 118 -13.20 24.11 -0.53
CA ALA A 118 -14.24 24.81 0.22
C ALA A 118 -15.65 24.40 -0.18
N SER A 119 -15.90 23.16 -0.50
CA SER A 119 -17.24 22.72 -0.87
C SER A 119 -18.19 22.47 0.31
N GLY A 120 -17.79 22.77 1.54
CA GLY A 120 -18.65 22.66 2.72
C GLY A 120 -18.98 21.21 3.14
N GLU A 121 -18.68 20.22 2.33
CA GLU A 121 -18.78 18.82 2.69
C GLU A 121 -17.43 18.36 3.26
N LYS A 122 -17.46 17.76 4.44
CA LYS A 122 -16.26 17.22 5.09
C LYS A 122 -15.81 15.97 4.31
N PHE A 123 -14.85 16.14 3.40
CA PHE A 123 -14.17 15.00 2.82
C PHE A 123 -13.37 14.28 3.91
N ARG A 124 -13.60 12.99 4.02
CA ARG A 124 -12.89 12.10 4.93
C ARG A 124 -12.48 10.87 4.14
N PRO A 125 -11.20 10.73 3.79
CA PRO A 125 -10.70 9.50 3.15
C PRO A 125 -10.69 8.35 4.15
N TYR A 126 -10.61 7.11 3.68
CA TYR A 126 -10.35 5.97 4.55
C TYR A 126 -8.94 6.02 5.13
N ALA A 127 -7.96 6.35 4.29
CA ALA A 127 -6.58 6.54 4.70
C ALA A 127 -6.00 7.81 4.05
N PHE A 128 -4.92 8.33 4.60
CA PHE A 128 -4.15 9.37 3.94
C PHE A 128 -2.65 9.15 4.10
N VAL A 129 -1.89 9.67 3.14
CA VAL A 129 -0.43 9.80 3.23
C VAL A 129 -0.12 11.27 3.42
N ASP A 130 0.56 11.61 4.51
CA ASP A 130 0.94 12.98 4.83
C ASP A 130 2.08 13.49 3.94
N ALA A 131 2.44 14.76 4.08
CA ALA A 131 3.50 15.38 3.26
C ALA A 131 4.90 14.82 3.55
N ASP A 132 5.09 14.14 4.67
CA ASP A 132 6.33 13.47 5.06
C ASP A 132 6.38 12.02 4.57
N GLY A 133 5.29 11.53 3.98
CA GLY A 133 5.18 10.18 3.41
C GLY A 133 4.71 9.11 4.40
N HIS A 134 4.15 9.49 5.55
CA HIS A 134 3.61 8.54 6.52
C HIS A 134 2.17 8.17 6.17
N TRP A 135 1.86 6.89 6.31
CA TRP A 135 0.51 6.35 6.13
C TRP A 135 -0.30 6.44 7.42
N HIS A 136 -1.51 6.97 7.31
CA HIS A 136 -2.47 7.10 8.39
C HIS A 136 -3.77 6.39 8.00
N GLU A 137 -4.28 5.54 8.87
CA GLU A 137 -5.55 4.83 8.71
C GLU A 137 -6.17 4.52 10.08
N PRO A 138 -7.51 4.37 10.18
CA PRO A 138 -8.13 4.05 11.46
C PRO A 138 -7.85 2.61 11.91
N GLY A 139 -7.69 1.69 10.97
CA GLY A 139 -7.40 0.29 11.19
C GLY A 139 -7.12 -0.40 9.86
N HIS A 140 -6.68 -1.64 9.91
CA HIS A 140 -6.36 -2.40 8.69
C HIS A 140 -7.63 -2.70 7.88
N MET A 141 -7.58 -2.43 6.57
CA MET A 141 -8.64 -2.84 5.65
C MET A 141 -8.46 -4.29 5.28
N GLY A 142 -9.38 -5.12 5.73
CA GLY A 142 -9.40 -6.54 5.37
C GLY A 142 -10.23 -6.83 4.12
N TRP A 143 -10.35 -8.12 3.81
CA TRP A 143 -11.18 -8.62 2.73
C TRP A 143 -12.64 -8.17 2.92
N PHE A 144 -13.32 -7.86 1.82
CA PHE A 144 -14.71 -7.38 1.77
C PHE A 144 -14.93 -5.98 2.35
N GLY A 145 -13.90 -5.15 2.51
CA GLY A 145 -14.04 -3.79 3.03
C GLY A 145 -14.37 -3.73 4.52
N ILE A 146 -14.08 -4.80 5.26
CA ILE A 146 -14.23 -4.84 6.71
C ILE A 146 -12.94 -4.34 7.34
N SER A 147 -13.02 -3.25 8.10
CA SER A 147 -11.90 -2.74 8.90
C SER A 147 -11.95 -3.34 10.31
N ASP A 148 -10.79 -3.56 10.90
CA ASP A 148 -10.62 -3.96 12.29
C ASP A 148 -10.60 -2.76 13.27
N ALA A 149 -10.82 -1.54 12.75
CA ALA A 149 -10.83 -0.32 13.54
C ALA A 149 -11.88 -0.33 14.65
N THR A 150 -11.45 0.04 15.85
CA THR A 150 -12.34 0.32 16.98
C THR A 150 -12.88 1.75 16.92
N ASP A 151 -13.87 2.08 17.75
CA ASP A 151 -14.37 3.46 17.88
C ASP A 151 -13.28 4.44 18.34
N GLU A 152 -12.33 3.96 19.14
CA GLU A 152 -11.18 4.72 19.63
C GLU A 152 -10.19 5.01 18.50
N ASP A 153 -9.93 4.03 17.64
CA ASP A 153 -9.09 4.17 16.44
C ASP A 153 -9.69 5.16 15.45
N MET A 154 -11.00 5.07 15.25
CA MET A 154 -11.75 6.00 14.40
C MET A 154 -11.65 7.45 14.92
N ALA A 155 -11.82 7.64 16.23
CA ALA A 155 -11.72 8.97 16.85
C ALA A 155 -10.28 9.55 16.77
N ARG A 156 -9.26 8.70 16.94
CA ARG A 156 -7.85 9.09 16.76
C ARG A 156 -7.61 9.54 15.32
N TYR A 157 -8.00 8.73 14.34
CA TYR A 157 -7.85 9.03 12.92
C TYR A 157 -8.57 10.34 12.53
N ASP A 158 -9.78 10.57 13.03
CA ASP A 158 -10.53 11.79 12.77
C ASP A 158 -9.80 13.03 13.32
N ALA A 159 -9.19 12.91 14.49
CA ALA A 159 -8.40 13.99 15.08
C ALA A 159 -7.11 14.27 14.25
N GLU A 160 -6.41 13.23 13.80
CA GLU A 160 -5.23 13.36 12.92
C GLU A 160 -5.61 14.03 11.60
N TRP A 161 -6.72 13.61 10.98
CA TRP A 161 -7.20 14.21 9.73
C TRP A 161 -7.61 15.68 9.92
N GLU A 162 -8.32 16.02 11.01
CA GLU A 162 -8.67 17.39 11.33
C GLU A 162 -7.43 18.27 11.60
N GLU A 163 -6.38 17.70 12.19
CA GLU A 163 -5.12 18.39 12.41
C GLU A 163 -4.42 18.70 11.08
N VAL A 164 -4.37 17.74 10.16
CA VAL A 164 -3.86 17.96 8.79
C VAL A 164 -4.63 19.08 8.12
N LEU A 165 -5.97 19.08 8.21
CA LEU A 165 -6.81 20.13 7.61
C LEU A 165 -6.56 21.53 8.21
N LYS A 166 -6.22 21.62 9.48
CA LYS A 166 -5.92 22.90 10.16
C LYS A 166 -4.53 23.44 9.83
N ASN A 167 -3.57 22.52 9.66
CA ASN A 167 -2.15 22.85 9.57
C ASN A 167 -1.61 22.90 8.14
N HIS A 168 -2.43 22.49 7.14
CA HIS A 168 -2.00 22.57 5.74
C HIS A 168 -1.77 24.02 5.32
N GLY A 169 -0.71 24.27 4.57
CA GLY A 169 -0.49 25.57 3.93
C GLY A 169 -1.45 25.79 2.76
N GLU A 170 -1.62 27.05 2.34
CA GLU A 170 -2.44 27.42 1.17
C GLU A 170 -1.92 26.76 -0.13
N ASP A 171 -0.64 26.39 -0.16
CA ASP A 171 0.05 25.79 -1.32
C ASP A 171 0.01 24.24 -1.32
N TRP A 172 -0.63 23.61 -0.34
CA TRP A 172 -0.73 22.16 -0.30
C TRP A 172 -1.75 21.62 -1.29
N TYR A 173 -1.49 20.41 -1.75
CA TYR A 173 -2.30 19.67 -2.70
C TYR A 173 -2.74 18.34 -2.11
N CYS A 174 -3.92 17.90 -2.50
CA CYS A 174 -4.45 16.60 -2.18
C CYS A 174 -4.77 15.86 -3.49
N THR A 175 -4.27 14.65 -3.64
CA THR A 175 -4.67 13.75 -4.73
C THR A 175 -5.43 12.57 -4.15
N VAL A 176 -6.65 12.34 -4.65
CA VAL A 176 -7.46 11.19 -4.22
C VAL A 176 -7.14 10.01 -5.09
N LEU A 177 -6.84 8.89 -4.46
CA LEU A 177 -6.59 7.60 -5.08
C LEU A 177 -7.71 6.62 -4.73
N ASP A 178 -8.03 5.75 -5.67
CA ASP A 178 -8.80 4.53 -5.49
C ASP A 178 -7.81 3.40 -5.30
N CYS A 179 -7.69 2.90 -4.07
CA CYS A 179 -6.81 1.79 -3.74
C CYS A 179 -7.62 0.50 -3.59
N HIS A 180 -6.97 -0.59 -3.93
CA HIS A 180 -7.52 -1.94 -3.91
C HIS A 180 -6.66 -2.86 -3.03
N ILE A 181 -7.33 -3.86 -2.37
CA ILE A 181 -6.69 -4.93 -1.58
C ILE A 181 -7.45 -6.25 -1.73
#